data_0aaf7b0bce3cf9c79934dc3296a8a776
#
_entry.id   0aaf7b0bce3cf9c79934dc3296a8a776
#
_cell.length_a   1.000
_cell.length_b   1.000
_cell.length_c   1.000
_cell.angle_alpha   90.00
_cell.angle_beta   90.00
_cell.angle_gamma   90.00
#
_symmetry.space_group_name_H-M   'P 1'
#
loop_
_entity.id
_entity.type
_entity.pdbx_description
1 polymer ?
#
loop_
_entity_poly.entity_id
_entity_poly.type
_entity_poly.pdbx_seq_one_letter_code
_entity_poly.pdbx_strand_id
1 'polypeptide(L)'
;MYKNKKIMTAVLSLLAVMTINGCGSSNSSSDSKKDNAKSASVKKAAPSKGDAVSIKSGEYISPAYEKKLSDDKKYVALKLHIKNNGVKQDLMTSSFNLKDGTGNKTKAKSVLAGSDEFETLDSEKLSKGDSVNGYVVFPVETNKKYTLEVAPTPEKYDKKIPTSKVEFNTKGYKDQAKQAQTALTSYVDSIFLNKKEGNLNYDKLIANKMEDEKVEFRKQARSVLESAIFTDTLQDEASLKIIEQIQAFNAKKSSVKYEVESVTPTSAEIKVTPTVVKLNDLSSEITRTHNELEDAGEIDPDTSYGDAERSVKEAVIEKLPEILEEMPVREAQGQNIKMTKDGKKWKVDVEASDSAYSSLAKAFGGYVY
;
A
#
# COMPACT_ATOMS: atom_id res chain seq x y z
N MET A 1 -50.36 9.29 -31.76
CA MET A 1 -51.08 10.53 -31.32
C MET A 1 -50.50 11.00 -30.00
N TYR A 2 -50.00 12.26 -29.99
CA TYR A 2 -49.68 13.15 -28.87
C TYR A 2 -48.56 12.73 -27.88
N LYS A 3 -47.66 13.58 -27.44
CA LYS A 3 -47.14 14.94 -27.85
C LYS A 3 -45.81 15.15 -27.06
N ASN A 4 -44.88 15.75 -27.73
CA ASN A 4 -43.64 16.32 -27.16
C ASN A 4 -43.95 17.41 -26.07
N LYS A 5 -43.11 17.47 -25.03
CA LYS A 5 -42.82 18.74 -24.36
C LYS A 5 -41.31 18.86 -24.06
N LYS A 6 -40.66 19.72 -24.82
CA LYS A 6 -39.40 20.35 -24.49
C LYS A 6 -39.64 21.36 -23.40
N ILE A 7 -38.80 21.40 -22.38
CA ILE A 7 -38.64 22.61 -21.53
C ILE A 7 -37.19 23.00 -21.59
N MET A 8 -37.02 24.21 -22.10
CA MET A 8 -35.80 24.98 -22.23
C MET A 8 -35.86 26.07 -21.15
N THR A 9 -34.83 26.24 -20.33
CA THR A 9 -34.68 27.45 -19.49
C THR A 9 -33.18 27.64 -19.24
N ALA A 10 -32.65 28.52 -19.91
CA ALA A 10 -32.13 29.87 -19.81
C ALA A 10 -30.99 30.06 -18.78
N VAL A 11 -29.88 30.44 -19.35
CA VAL A 11 -28.63 30.98 -18.84
C VAL A 11 -28.90 32.32 -18.12
N LEU A 12 -28.24 32.55 -16.98
CA LEU A 12 -27.95 33.89 -16.49
C LEU A 12 -26.48 33.98 -16.04
N SER A 13 -25.72 34.68 -16.85
CA SER A 13 -24.37 35.15 -16.60
C SER A 13 -24.36 36.36 -15.70
N LEU A 14 -23.52 36.40 -14.68
CA LEU A 14 -23.15 37.65 -14.00
C LEU A 14 -21.63 37.82 -14.04
N LEU A 15 -21.18 38.73 -14.89
CA LEU A 15 -19.84 39.28 -14.92
C LEU A 15 -19.73 40.38 -13.84
N ALA A 16 -18.73 40.26 -12.97
CA ALA A 16 -18.25 41.42 -12.20
C ALA A 16 -16.74 41.59 -12.52
N VAL A 17 -16.49 42.67 -13.24
CA VAL A 17 -15.16 43.18 -13.56
C VAL A 17 -14.71 44.08 -12.42
N MET A 18 -13.56 43.85 -11.82
CA MET A 18 -12.81 44.85 -11.08
C MET A 18 -11.38 44.90 -11.62
N THR A 19 -11.11 46.00 -12.30
CA THR A 19 -9.80 46.45 -12.75
C THR A 19 -9.05 47.11 -11.59
N ILE A 20 -7.83 46.67 -11.33
CA ILE A 20 -6.81 47.50 -10.67
C ILE A 20 -5.52 47.40 -11.44
N ASN A 21 -5.07 48.53 -11.98
CA ASN A 21 -3.81 48.74 -12.66
C ASN A 21 -2.60 48.65 -11.71
N GLY A 22 -1.53 48.01 -12.18
CA GLY A 22 -0.22 48.08 -11.53
C GLY A 22 0.85 47.52 -12.45
N CYS A 23 1.61 48.42 -13.07
CA CYS A 23 2.67 48.24 -14.02
C CYS A 23 3.87 47.49 -13.44
N GLY A 24 4.56 46.61 -14.21
CA GLY A 24 5.94 46.20 -13.94
C GLY A 24 6.38 44.85 -14.48
N SER A 25 6.90 44.85 -15.72
CA SER A 25 7.99 44.05 -16.31
C SER A 25 8.01 42.50 -16.19
N SER A 26 7.81 41.90 -17.33
CA SER A 26 8.31 40.63 -17.91
C SER A 26 9.21 39.71 -17.06
N ASN A 27 8.77 38.43 -16.87
CA ASN A 27 9.45 37.26 -17.40
C ASN A 27 8.55 35.98 -17.24
N SER A 28 8.49 35.25 -18.32
CA SER A 28 7.73 34.03 -18.48
C SER A 28 8.31 32.87 -17.65
N SER A 29 7.48 32.20 -16.84
CA SER A 29 7.66 30.79 -16.51
C SER A 29 6.35 30.20 -15.94
N SER A 30 6.01 29.04 -16.43
CA SER A 30 4.81 28.25 -16.21
C SER A 30 4.50 27.98 -14.73
N ASP A 31 3.33 28.41 -14.26
CA ASP A 31 2.79 28.13 -12.93
C ASP A 31 2.14 26.74 -12.89
N SER A 32 2.79 25.81 -12.22
CA SER A 32 2.15 24.60 -11.69
C SER A 32 1.60 24.90 -10.30
N LYS A 33 0.28 24.83 -10.13
CA LYS A 33 -0.42 25.00 -8.84
C LYS A 33 0.12 24.00 -7.80
N LYS A 34 0.80 24.54 -6.79
CA LYS A 34 1.17 23.81 -5.57
C LYS A 34 -0.01 23.80 -4.61
N ASP A 35 -0.63 22.64 -4.44
CA ASP A 35 -1.50 22.38 -3.29
C ASP A 35 -0.66 22.32 -2.01
N ASN A 36 -0.85 23.32 -1.14
CA ASN A 36 -0.25 23.38 0.17
C ASN A 36 -0.89 22.34 1.12
N ALA A 37 -0.29 21.15 1.21
CA ALA A 37 -0.50 20.30 2.38
C ALA A 37 0.13 21.02 3.59
N LYS A 38 -0.66 21.28 4.65
CA LYS A 38 -0.18 21.88 5.90
C LYS A 38 0.93 21.01 6.50
N SER A 39 2.17 21.36 6.19
CA SER A 39 3.38 20.86 6.84
C SER A 39 3.33 21.26 8.32
N ALA A 40 3.59 20.31 9.22
CA ALA A 40 3.80 20.60 10.62
C ALA A 40 4.84 21.73 10.75
N SER A 41 4.59 22.72 11.60
CA SER A 41 5.38 23.93 11.69
C SER A 41 6.84 23.64 12.08
N VAL A 42 7.72 23.63 11.08
CA VAL A 42 9.15 23.60 11.28
C VAL A 42 9.64 25.03 11.43
N LYS A 43 10.15 25.39 12.59
CA LYS A 43 10.83 26.67 12.78
C LYS A 43 12.11 26.66 11.96
N LYS A 44 12.27 27.65 11.07
CA LYS A 44 13.52 27.85 10.32
C LYS A 44 14.67 28.07 11.31
N ALA A 45 15.72 27.28 11.21
CA ALA A 45 16.90 27.44 12.06
C ALA A 45 17.47 28.86 11.91
N ALA A 46 17.89 29.47 13.04
CA ALA A 46 18.71 30.68 13.02
C ALA A 46 20.00 30.41 12.24
N PRO A 47 20.55 31.39 11.50
CA PRO A 47 21.81 31.20 10.76
C PRO A 47 22.94 30.89 11.75
N SER A 48 23.32 29.63 11.84
CA SER A 48 24.48 29.18 12.59
C SER A 48 25.71 29.30 11.69
N LYS A 49 26.91 29.50 12.30
CA LYS A 49 28.20 29.44 11.58
C LYS A 49 28.51 28.02 11.04
N GLY A 50 27.62 27.05 11.27
CA GLY A 50 27.70 25.66 10.79
C GLY A 50 26.89 25.42 9.50
N ASP A 51 26.67 24.18 9.21
CA ASP A 51 25.87 23.75 8.05
C ASP A 51 24.44 24.29 8.11
N ALA A 52 23.88 24.57 6.94
CA ALA A 52 22.45 24.86 6.81
C ALA A 52 21.68 23.56 6.77
N VAL A 53 21.01 23.21 7.87
CA VAL A 53 20.18 22.02 8.01
C VAL A 53 18.70 22.39 8.00
N SER A 54 17.91 21.67 7.20
CA SER A 54 16.45 21.81 7.22
C SER A 54 15.76 20.44 7.15
N ILE A 55 14.71 20.29 7.93
CA ILE A 55 13.82 19.13 7.87
C ILE A 55 12.77 19.41 6.80
N LYS A 56 12.70 18.58 5.75
CA LYS A 56 11.74 18.71 4.65
C LYS A 56 10.43 18.01 4.96
N SER A 57 10.51 16.84 5.58
CA SER A 57 9.35 16.06 6.04
C SER A 57 9.74 15.14 7.21
N GLY A 58 8.72 14.62 7.88
CA GLY A 58 8.88 13.59 8.90
C GLY A 58 7.66 12.68 8.92
N GLU A 59 7.90 11.38 9.06
CA GLU A 59 6.86 10.35 9.03
C GLU A 59 7.22 9.22 9.99
N TYR A 60 6.20 8.60 10.61
CA TYR A 60 6.43 7.39 11.38
C TYR A 60 6.50 6.19 10.44
N ILE A 61 7.48 5.34 10.67
CA ILE A 61 7.79 4.15 9.86
C ILE A 61 7.94 2.91 10.72
N SER A 62 8.03 1.75 10.08
CA SER A 62 8.37 0.45 10.66
C SER A 62 9.48 -0.17 9.84
N PRO A 63 10.77 0.14 10.11
CA PRO A 63 11.87 -0.37 9.31
C PRO A 63 12.06 -1.87 9.49
N ALA A 64 12.49 -2.57 8.44
CA ALA A 64 12.78 -4.00 8.47
C ALA A 64 13.87 -4.33 9.50
N TYR A 65 13.77 -5.49 10.12
CA TYR A 65 14.75 -6.04 11.08
C TYR A 65 14.98 -5.21 12.35
N GLU A 66 14.27 -4.10 12.51
CA GLU A 66 14.35 -3.31 13.74
C GLU A 66 13.37 -3.85 14.80
N LYS A 67 13.80 -3.76 16.06
CA LYS A 67 13.01 -4.21 17.20
C LYS A 67 11.69 -3.44 17.27
N LYS A 68 10.58 -4.15 17.45
CA LYS A 68 9.29 -3.52 17.75
C LYS A 68 9.45 -2.69 19.04
N LEU A 69 9.13 -1.43 18.95
CA LEU A 69 9.17 -0.50 20.08
C LEU A 69 7.91 -0.66 20.96
N SER A 70 7.94 -0.11 22.17
CA SER A 70 6.74 0.03 23.03
C SER A 70 5.68 0.90 22.35
N ASP A 71 4.43 0.77 22.75
CA ASP A 71 3.28 1.41 22.09
C ASP A 71 3.34 2.95 22.06
N ASP A 72 4.05 3.55 23.02
CA ASP A 72 4.30 4.99 23.10
C ASP A 72 5.45 5.48 22.19
N LYS A 73 6.21 4.56 21.57
CA LYS A 73 7.38 4.84 20.74
C LYS A 73 7.20 4.34 19.31
N LYS A 74 7.75 5.12 18.38
CA LYS A 74 7.79 4.75 16.96
C LYS A 74 9.14 5.16 16.36
N TYR A 75 9.51 4.54 15.25
CA TYR A 75 10.59 5.07 14.43
C TYR A 75 10.06 6.25 13.63
N VAL A 76 10.82 7.36 13.60
CA VAL A 76 10.56 8.49 12.72
C VAL A 76 11.64 8.57 11.65
N ALA A 77 11.26 8.67 10.39
CA ALA A 77 12.11 9.01 9.28
C ALA A 77 12.00 10.52 9.03
N LEU A 78 13.12 11.25 9.18
CA LEU A 78 13.22 12.67 8.89
C LEU A 78 13.95 12.85 7.55
N LYS A 79 13.29 13.44 6.55
CA LYS A 79 13.93 13.83 5.30
C LYS A 79 14.65 15.16 5.51
N LEU A 80 15.97 15.14 5.41
CA LEU A 80 16.82 16.30 5.62
C LEU A 80 17.30 16.87 4.30
N HIS A 81 17.56 18.17 4.30
CA HIS A 81 18.42 18.85 3.35
C HIS A 81 19.53 19.51 4.13
N ILE A 82 20.79 19.18 3.79
CA ILE A 82 21.98 19.67 4.46
C ILE A 82 22.88 20.32 3.41
N LYS A 83 23.28 21.58 3.64
CA LYS A 83 24.23 22.32 2.83
C LYS A 83 25.46 22.61 3.65
N ASN A 84 26.64 22.15 3.21
CA ASN A 84 27.90 22.44 3.84
C ASN A 84 28.34 23.87 3.54
N ASN A 85 28.40 24.72 4.55
CA ASN A 85 28.90 26.10 4.45
C ASN A 85 30.33 26.23 4.92
N GLY A 86 30.93 25.17 5.44
CA GLY A 86 32.22 25.14 6.10
C GLY A 86 33.33 24.46 5.31
N VAL A 87 34.11 23.63 5.99
CA VAL A 87 35.20 22.83 5.42
C VAL A 87 34.71 21.49 4.93
N LYS A 88 35.52 20.78 4.14
CA LYS A 88 35.22 19.42 3.72
C LYS A 88 35.00 18.51 4.93
N GLN A 89 33.95 17.68 4.89
CA GLN A 89 33.44 16.95 6.03
C GLN A 89 32.79 15.66 5.64
N ASP A 90 32.71 14.75 6.60
CA ASP A 90 31.95 13.49 6.51
C ASP A 90 30.69 13.56 7.38
N LEU A 91 29.55 13.18 6.82
CA LEU A 91 28.33 12.91 7.53
C LEU A 91 28.17 11.40 7.64
N MET A 92 28.07 10.90 8.85
CA MET A 92 27.80 9.50 9.15
C MET A 92 26.53 9.40 9.98
N THR A 93 25.93 8.21 10.10
CA THR A 93 24.79 7.99 11.01
C THR A 93 25.06 8.54 12.41
N SER A 94 26.30 8.41 12.92
CA SER A 94 26.72 8.93 14.22
C SER A 94 26.75 10.46 14.32
N SER A 95 26.72 11.17 13.18
CA SER A 95 26.67 12.65 13.14
C SER A 95 25.30 13.19 13.57
N PHE A 96 24.29 12.35 13.66
CA PHE A 96 22.89 12.74 13.92
C PHE A 96 22.43 12.28 15.29
N ASN A 97 21.96 13.21 16.11
CA ASN A 97 21.40 12.95 17.42
C ASN A 97 20.12 13.75 17.63
N LEU A 98 19.14 13.16 18.30
CA LEU A 98 17.98 13.89 18.83
C LEU A 98 18.19 14.19 20.32
N LYS A 99 17.78 15.38 20.73
CA LYS A 99 17.68 15.78 22.12
C LYS A 99 16.23 16.07 22.46
N ASP A 100 15.70 15.44 23.50
CA ASP A 100 14.36 15.73 24.00
C ASP A 100 14.33 16.95 24.93
N GLY A 101 13.13 17.33 25.40
CA GLY A 101 12.94 18.46 26.30
C GLY A 101 13.59 18.29 27.68
N THR A 102 13.95 17.08 28.08
CA THR A 102 14.64 16.78 29.36
C THR A 102 16.15 16.71 29.21
N GLY A 103 16.65 16.76 27.97
CA GLY A 103 18.07 16.71 27.66
C GLY A 103 18.62 15.34 27.29
N ASN A 104 17.78 14.29 27.29
CA ASN A 104 18.18 12.95 26.88
C ASN A 104 18.51 12.93 25.38
N LYS A 105 19.57 12.18 25.03
CA LYS A 105 20.01 12.04 23.66
C LYS A 105 19.65 10.68 23.10
N THR A 106 19.09 10.67 21.87
CA THR A 106 18.81 9.49 21.07
C THR A 106 19.64 9.54 19.80
N LYS A 107 20.41 8.49 19.53
CA LYS A 107 21.23 8.37 18.31
C LYS A 107 20.37 7.95 17.13
N ALA A 108 20.77 8.41 15.93
CA ALA A 108 20.22 7.87 14.69
C ALA A 108 20.49 6.37 14.58
N LYS A 109 19.60 5.69 13.85
CA LYS A 109 19.71 4.28 13.51
C LYS A 109 20.07 4.13 12.03
N SER A 110 21.04 3.26 11.74
CA SER A 110 21.22 2.75 10.39
C SER A 110 20.12 1.72 10.14
N VAL A 111 19.35 1.92 9.10
CA VAL A 111 18.26 1.03 8.70
C VAL A 111 18.48 0.60 7.25
N LEU A 112 18.12 -0.62 6.93
CA LEU A 112 18.20 -1.08 5.55
C LEU A 112 17.17 -0.34 4.69
N ALA A 113 17.64 0.29 3.61
CA ALA A 113 16.80 0.87 2.60
C ALA A 113 16.10 -0.26 1.83
N GLY A 114 14.76 -0.29 1.91
CA GLY A 114 13.95 -1.28 1.18
C GLY A 114 13.77 -0.93 -0.31
N SER A 115 14.20 0.26 -0.73
CA SER A 115 14.11 0.76 -2.11
C SER A 115 15.10 1.88 -2.35
N ASP A 116 15.47 2.10 -3.60
CA ASP A 116 16.38 3.19 -4.05
C ASP A 116 15.83 4.60 -3.73
N GLU A 117 14.53 4.72 -3.47
CA GLU A 117 13.88 6.00 -3.14
C GLU A 117 13.97 6.36 -1.65
N PHE A 118 14.39 5.44 -0.79
CA PHE A 118 14.61 5.68 0.64
C PHE A 118 16.11 5.75 0.93
N GLU A 119 16.79 6.75 0.39
CA GLU A 119 18.20 6.99 0.63
C GLU A 119 18.43 7.53 2.04
N THR A 120 19.20 6.81 2.83
CA THR A 120 19.62 7.20 4.20
C THR A 120 20.97 7.93 4.19
N LEU A 121 21.13 8.90 5.09
CA LEU A 121 22.40 9.64 5.26
C LEU A 121 23.35 8.85 6.17
N ASP A 122 23.87 7.74 5.67
CA ASP A 122 24.72 6.84 6.44
C ASP A 122 26.22 7.13 6.30
N SER A 123 26.65 7.63 5.14
CA SER A 123 28.05 7.95 4.85
C SER A 123 28.16 8.89 3.65
N GLU A 124 28.18 10.20 3.91
CA GLU A 124 28.25 11.24 2.88
C GLU A 124 29.49 12.09 3.03
N LYS A 125 30.20 12.37 1.93
CA LYS A 125 31.32 13.31 1.88
C LYS A 125 30.89 14.60 1.21
N LEU A 126 30.97 15.71 1.93
CA LEU A 126 30.55 17.02 1.46
C LEU A 126 31.72 18.00 1.40
N SER A 127 32.02 18.53 0.21
CA SER A 127 32.89 19.67 0.03
C SER A 127 32.18 20.97 0.41
N LYS A 128 32.92 22.05 0.60
CA LYS A 128 32.29 23.36 0.85
C LYS A 128 31.37 23.77 -0.28
N GLY A 129 30.13 24.08 0.04
CA GLY A 129 29.09 24.48 -0.91
C GLY A 129 28.20 23.33 -1.38
N ASP A 130 28.63 22.07 -1.20
CA ASP A 130 27.85 20.90 -1.55
C ASP A 130 26.59 20.79 -0.67
N SER A 131 25.57 20.11 -1.20
CA SER A 131 24.37 19.79 -0.46
C SER A 131 23.92 18.38 -0.73
N VAL A 132 23.29 17.76 0.28
CA VAL A 132 22.73 16.41 0.22
C VAL A 132 21.30 16.41 0.73
N ASN A 133 20.48 15.52 0.16
CA ASN A 133 19.17 15.18 0.67
C ASN A 133 19.16 13.69 1.04
N GLY A 134 18.53 13.34 2.14
CA GLY A 134 18.36 11.94 2.54
C GLY A 134 17.61 11.83 3.85
N TYR A 135 17.39 10.60 4.27
CA TYR A 135 16.65 10.30 5.48
C TYR A 135 17.57 9.94 6.65
N VAL A 136 17.13 10.32 7.84
CA VAL A 136 17.71 9.84 9.11
C VAL A 136 16.60 9.27 9.96
N VAL A 137 16.85 8.14 10.60
CA VAL A 137 15.83 7.41 11.37
C VAL A 137 16.15 7.42 12.85
N PHE A 138 15.14 7.69 13.68
CA PHE A 138 15.27 7.70 15.14
C PHE A 138 14.11 6.98 15.80
N PRO A 139 14.35 6.22 16.90
CA PRO A 139 13.28 5.83 17.81
C PRO A 139 12.88 7.06 18.65
N VAL A 140 11.60 7.41 18.65
CA VAL A 140 11.04 8.57 19.34
C VAL A 140 9.75 8.25 20.07
N GLU A 141 9.43 8.99 21.11
CA GLU A 141 8.08 9.05 21.63
C GLU A 141 7.20 9.92 20.74
N THR A 142 5.95 9.51 20.56
CA THR A 142 5.04 10.22 19.68
C THR A 142 4.57 11.55 20.28
N ASN A 143 4.23 12.51 19.40
CA ASN A 143 3.68 13.82 19.81
C ASN A 143 4.58 14.68 20.72
N LYS A 144 5.90 14.50 20.65
CA LYS A 144 6.87 15.26 21.44
C LYS A 144 7.71 16.22 20.60
N LYS A 145 8.32 17.20 21.29
CA LYS A 145 9.29 18.12 20.69
C LYS A 145 10.70 17.58 20.85
N TYR A 146 11.50 17.76 19.81
CA TYR A 146 12.90 17.37 19.76
C TYR A 146 13.75 18.46 19.13
N THR A 147 15.04 18.45 19.45
CA THR A 147 16.08 19.19 18.74
C THR A 147 16.97 18.18 18.01
N LEU A 148 17.01 18.25 16.69
CA LEU A 148 17.99 17.54 15.88
C LEU A 148 19.33 18.26 16.00
N GLU A 149 20.35 17.56 16.44
CA GLU A 149 21.74 17.99 16.47
C GLU A 149 22.49 17.28 15.34
N VAL A 150 23.12 18.06 14.44
CA VAL A 150 23.96 17.55 13.34
C VAL A 150 25.39 18.00 13.59
N ALA A 151 26.26 17.04 13.83
CA ALA A 151 27.68 17.24 14.18
C ALA A 151 28.56 16.44 13.22
N PRO A 152 28.86 16.98 12.01
CA PRO A 152 29.71 16.31 11.04
C PRO A 152 31.17 16.23 11.51
N THR A 153 31.89 15.26 10.95
CA THR A 153 33.33 15.12 11.22
C THR A 153 34.14 15.84 10.13
N PRO A 154 35.03 16.80 10.49
CA PRO A 154 35.87 17.43 9.49
C PRO A 154 36.91 16.45 8.95
N GLU A 155 37.22 16.50 7.65
CA GLU A 155 38.26 15.67 7.03
C GLU A 155 39.64 15.92 7.66
N LYS A 156 39.90 17.17 8.08
CA LYS A 156 41.12 17.55 8.80
C LYS A 156 40.82 17.75 10.28
N TYR A 157 41.49 16.99 11.14
CA TYR A 157 41.24 16.97 12.59
C TYR A 157 41.56 18.31 13.31
N ASP A 158 42.36 19.20 12.71
CA ASP A 158 42.65 20.53 13.22
C ASP A 158 41.50 21.53 13.05
N LYS A 159 40.48 21.18 12.29
CA LYS A 159 39.29 22.00 12.03
C LYS A 159 38.13 21.60 12.97
N LYS A 160 37.32 22.58 13.33
CA LYS A 160 36.10 22.38 14.10
C LYS A 160 34.89 22.82 13.27
N ILE A 161 33.88 21.99 13.22
CA ILE A 161 32.60 22.32 12.60
C ILE A 161 31.57 22.52 13.72
N PRO A 162 30.92 23.69 13.78
CA PRO A 162 29.86 23.93 14.76
C PRO A 162 28.71 22.97 14.55
N THR A 163 28.18 22.41 15.63
CA THR A 163 26.97 21.59 15.60
C THR A 163 25.76 22.42 15.18
N SER A 164 25.06 21.99 14.12
CA SER A 164 23.83 22.60 13.68
C SER A 164 22.66 22.03 14.47
N LYS A 165 21.65 22.86 14.79
CA LYS A 165 20.50 22.49 15.61
C LYS A 165 19.20 22.91 14.93
N VAL A 166 18.22 21.99 14.86
CA VAL A 166 16.89 22.24 14.30
C VAL A 166 15.84 21.69 15.25
N GLU A 167 14.95 22.56 15.73
CA GLU A 167 13.81 22.16 16.54
C GLU A 167 12.64 21.69 15.66
N PHE A 168 11.98 20.63 16.08
CA PHE A 168 10.79 20.12 15.41
C PHE A 168 9.84 19.44 16.42
N ASN A 169 8.62 19.13 15.95
CA ASN A 169 7.62 18.43 16.73
C ASN A 169 7.09 17.26 15.90
N THR A 170 7.01 16.08 16.49
CA THR A 170 6.46 14.88 15.86
C THR A 170 4.93 14.86 15.83
N LYS A 171 4.26 15.84 16.44
CA LYS A 171 2.80 15.96 16.40
C LYS A 171 2.31 16.17 14.98
N GLY A 172 1.40 15.31 14.54
CA GLY A 172 0.82 15.37 13.19
C GLY A 172 1.63 14.64 12.12
N TYR A 173 2.74 14.00 12.48
CA TYR A 173 3.41 13.10 11.55
C TYR A 173 2.50 11.90 11.25
N LYS A 174 2.48 11.52 9.97
CA LYS A 174 1.65 10.43 9.50
C LYS A 174 2.28 9.09 9.86
N ASP A 175 1.43 8.16 10.26
CA ASP A 175 1.81 6.76 10.46
C ASP A 175 1.72 6.02 9.13
N GLN A 176 2.87 5.80 8.50
CA GLN A 176 2.95 5.14 7.20
C GLN A 176 2.55 3.67 7.30
N ALA A 177 2.85 2.98 8.40
CA ALA A 177 2.45 1.59 8.62
C ALA A 177 0.92 1.46 8.60
N LYS A 178 0.23 2.32 9.36
CA LYS A 178 -1.23 2.35 9.37
C LYS A 178 -1.82 2.72 8.01
N GLN A 179 -1.20 3.67 7.28
CA GLN A 179 -1.67 4.06 5.96
C GLN A 179 -1.51 2.94 4.93
N ALA A 180 -0.35 2.27 4.91
CA ALA A 180 -0.08 1.16 4.02
C ALA A 180 -1.03 -0.03 4.29
N GLN A 181 -1.23 -0.38 5.56
CA GLN A 181 -2.17 -1.43 5.94
C GLN A 181 -3.61 -1.08 5.53
N THR A 182 -4.05 0.15 5.77
CA THR A 182 -5.40 0.60 5.34
C THR A 182 -5.56 0.54 3.82
N ALA A 183 -4.52 0.92 3.07
CA ALA A 183 -4.53 0.83 1.61
C ALA A 183 -4.63 -0.63 1.14
N LEU A 184 -3.80 -1.52 1.69
CA LEU A 184 -3.85 -2.94 1.34
C LEU A 184 -5.17 -3.59 1.73
N THR A 185 -5.75 -3.24 2.88
CA THR A 185 -7.09 -3.69 3.26
C THR A 185 -8.13 -3.26 2.23
N SER A 186 -8.09 -1.99 1.78
CA SER A 186 -9.00 -1.51 0.73
C SER A 186 -8.81 -2.25 -0.60
N TYR A 187 -7.56 -2.61 -0.95
CA TYR A 187 -7.25 -3.43 -2.11
C TYR A 187 -7.89 -4.82 -2.00
N VAL A 188 -7.63 -5.54 -0.91
CA VAL A 188 -8.17 -6.88 -0.65
C VAL A 188 -9.70 -6.87 -0.66
N ASP A 189 -10.32 -5.93 0.03
CA ASP A 189 -11.78 -5.81 0.08
C ASP A 189 -12.39 -5.53 -1.31
N SER A 190 -11.72 -4.71 -2.14
CA SER A 190 -12.25 -4.35 -3.46
C SER A 190 -11.99 -5.39 -4.54
N ILE A 191 -10.81 -6.02 -4.53
CA ILE A 191 -10.37 -6.92 -5.61
C ILE A 191 -10.72 -8.37 -5.28
N PHE A 192 -10.33 -8.86 -4.10
CA PHE A 192 -10.50 -10.27 -3.77
C PHE A 192 -11.87 -10.59 -3.18
N LEU A 193 -12.46 -9.67 -2.40
CA LEU A 193 -13.73 -9.86 -1.76
C LEU A 193 -14.89 -9.14 -2.47
N ASN A 194 -14.62 -8.33 -3.47
CA ASN A 194 -15.60 -7.54 -4.24
C ASN A 194 -16.60 -6.77 -3.35
N LYS A 195 -16.16 -6.30 -2.17
CA LYS A 195 -16.98 -5.52 -1.24
C LYS A 195 -17.19 -4.10 -1.77
N LYS A 196 -18.45 -3.65 -1.82
CA LYS A 196 -18.80 -2.28 -2.28
C LYS A 196 -18.17 -1.18 -1.41
N GLU A 197 -18.08 -1.41 -0.11
CA GLU A 197 -17.49 -0.46 0.85
C GLU A 197 -15.98 -0.30 0.66
N GLY A 198 -15.28 -1.35 0.24
CA GLY A 198 -13.86 -1.29 -0.12
C GLY A 198 -13.61 -0.31 -1.25
N ASN A 199 -14.48 -0.27 -2.25
CA ASN A 199 -14.35 0.58 -3.43
C ASN A 199 -14.38 2.08 -3.09
N LEU A 200 -15.05 2.51 -2.00
CA LEU A 200 -15.14 3.91 -1.60
C LEU A 200 -13.77 4.54 -1.28
N ASN A 201 -12.81 3.75 -0.85
CA ASN A 201 -11.47 4.21 -0.48
C ASN A 201 -10.39 3.81 -1.48
N TYR A 202 -10.68 2.87 -2.38
CA TYR A 202 -9.71 2.34 -3.34
C TYR A 202 -9.05 3.48 -4.13
N ASP A 203 -9.83 4.29 -4.83
CA ASP A 203 -9.31 5.37 -5.67
C ASP A 203 -8.55 6.46 -4.91
N LYS A 204 -8.76 6.58 -3.59
CA LYS A 204 -8.04 7.52 -2.73
C LYS A 204 -6.70 6.98 -2.25
N LEU A 205 -6.60 5.67 -2.07
CA LEU A 205 -5.50 5.00 -1.39
C LEU A 205 -4.59 4.21 -2.34
N ILE A 206 -5.16 3.65 -3.43
CA ILE A 206 -4.50 2.73 -4.36
C ILE A 206 -4.28 3.41 -5.71
N ALA A 207 -3.09 3.18 -6.28
CA ALA A 207 -2.70 3.71 -7.59
C ALA A 207 -3.01 2.74 -8.74
N ASN A 208 -3.06 1.43 -8.44
CA ASN A 208 -3.45 0.42 -9.43
C ASN A 208 -4.86 0.70 -9.96
N LYS A 209 -5.11 0.40 -11.23
CA LYS A 209 -6.45 0.52 -11.80
C LYS A 209 -7.32 -0.67 -11.38
N MET A 210 -8.43 -0.39 -10.72
CA MET A 210 -9.30 -1.42 -10.13
C MET A 210 -9.73 -2.49 -11.15
N GLU A 211 -10.11 -2.10 -12.36
CA GLU A 211 -10.59 -3.05 -13.36
C GLU A 211 -9.47 -3.96 -13.89
N ASP A 212 -8.25 -3.45 -14.06
CA ASP A 212 -7.10 -4.25 -14.47
C ASP A 212 -6.78 -5.31 -13.38
N GLU A 213 -6.84 -4.91 -12.11
CA GLU A 213 -6.60 -5.80 -10.97
C GLU A 213 -7.68 -6.89 -10.82
N LYS A 214 -8.94 -6.54 -11.07
CA LYS A 214 -10.04 -7.53 -11.09
C LYS A 214 -9.86 -8.54 -12.21
N VAL A 215 -9.39 -8.12 -13.38
CA VAL A 215 -9.09 -9.02 -14.50
C VAL A 215 -7.96 -9.99 -14.11
N GLU A 216 -6.88 -9.49 -13.52
CA GLU A 216 -5.76 -10.34 -13.10
C GLU A 216 -6.19 -11.32 -11.98
N PHE A 217 -6.95 -10.89 -10.99
CA PHE A 217 -7.51 -11.79 -9.98
C PHE A 217 -8.36 -12.91 -10.59
N ARG A 218 -9.29 -12.56 -11.50
CA ARG A 218 -10.13 -13.54 -12.18
C ARG A 218 -9.32 -14.58 -12.94
N LYS A 219 -8.26 -14.16 -13.62
CA LYS A 219 -7.33 -15.05 -14.31
C LYS A 219 -6.66 -16.05 -13.35
N GLN A 220 -6.17 -15.57 -12.20
CA GLN A 220 -5.54 -16.44 -11.18
C GLN A 220 -6.56 -17.42 -10.57
N ALA A 221 -7.75 -16.94 -10.21
CA ALA A 221 -8.82 -17.76 -9.67
C ALA A 221 -9.32 -18.80 -10.68
N ARG A 222 -9.50 -18.42 -11.94
CA ARG A 222 -9.86 -19.34 -13.02
C ARG A 222 -8.83 -20.45 -13.19
N SER A 223 -7.55 -20.12 -13.19
CA SER A 223 -6.47 -21.11 -13.30
C SER A 223 -6.57 -22.19 -12.20
N VAL A 224 -6.96 -21.80 -11.00
CA VAL A 224 -7.20 -22.75 -9.89
C VAL A 224 -8.43 -23.63 -10.16
N LEU A 225 -9.53 -23.03 -10.56
CA LEU A 225 -10.77 -23.77 -10.86
C LEU A 225 -10.52 -24.83 -11.94
N GLU A 226 -9.83 -24.47 -13.02
CA GLU A 226 -9.54 -25.35 -14.15
C GLU A 226 -8.51 -26.42 -13.83
N SER A 227 -7.44 -26.10 -13.06
CA SER A 227 -6.33 -27.04 -12.84
C SER A 227 -6.50 -27.95 -11.61
N ALA A 228 -7.13 -27.46 -10.56
CA ALA A 228 -7.15 -28.13 -9.27
C ALA A 228 -8.53 -28.60 -8.83
N ILE A 229 -9.61 -28.09 -9.42
CA ILE A 229 -10.98 -28.37 -8.96
C ILE A 229 -11.78 -29.11 -10.03
N PHE A 230 -11.92 -28.54 -11.21
CA PHE A 230 -12.70 -29.15 -12.29
C PHE A 230 -11.85 -29.97 -13.27
N THR A 231 -10.53 -29.86 -13.22
CA THR A 231 -9.55 -30.56 -14.08
C THR A 231 -9.80 -30.42 -15.58
N ASP A 232 -10.48 -29.33 -15.98
CA ASP A 232 -10.87 -29.05 -17.36
C ASP A 232 -11.08 -27.53 -17.59
N THR A 233 -11.11 -27.14 -18.85
CA THR A 233 -11.35 -25.74 -19.26
C THR A 233 -12.83 -25.36 -19.04
N LEU A 234 -13.03 -24.28 -18.29
CA LEU A 234 -14.36 -23.72 -18.06
C LEU A 234 -14.69 -22.64 -19.10
N GLN A 235 -15.96 -22.57 -19.48
CA GLN A 235 -16.47 -21.43 -20.27
C GLN A 235 -16.32 -20.14 -19.47
N ASP A 236 -16.09 -19.01 -20.16
CA ASP A 236 -15.84 -17.72 -19.52
C ASP A 236 -16.97 -17.29 -18.58
N GLU A 237 -18.22 -17.47 -19.01
CA GLU A 237 -19.42 -17.14 -18.22
C GLU A 237 -19.54 -18.01 -16.95
N ALA A 238 -19.31 -19.32 -17.09
CA ALA A 238 -19.36 -20.26 -15.97
C ALA A 238 -18.24 -19.94 -14.94
N SER A 239 -17.01 -19.73 -15.39
CA SER A 239 -15.89 -19.39 -14.52
C SER A 239 -16.13 -18.08 -13.76
N LEU A 240 -16.68 -17.06 -14.44
CA LEU A 240 -17.03 -15.78 -13.82
C LEU A 240 -18.09 -15.95 -12.73
N LYS A 241 -19.17 -16.71 -13.02
CA LYS A 241 -20.25 -16.99 -12.05
C LYS A 241 -19.70 -17.67 -10.80
N ILE A 242 -18.84 -18.68 -10.96
CA ILE A 242 -18.22 -19.39 -9.83
C ILE A 242 -17.36 -18.42 -9.00
N ILE A 243 -16.51 -17.62 -9.64
CA ILE A 243 -15.63 -16.67 -8.95
C ILE A 243 -16.45 -15.64 -8.16
N GLU A 244 -17.52 -15.12 -8.73
CA GLU A 244 -18.41 -14.16 -8.05
C GLU A 244 -19.11 -14.80 -6.83
N GLN A 245 -19.51 -16.06 -6.91
CA GLN A 245 -20.10 -16.81 -5.78
C GLN A 245 -19.06 -17.02 -4.67
N ILE A 246 -17.81 -17.40 -5.01
CA ILE A 246 -16.71 -17.54 -4.06
C ILE A 246 -16.41 -16.18 -3.38
N GLN A 247 -16.34 -15.10 -4.15
CA GLN A 247 -16.14 -13.75 -3.61
C GLN A 247 -17.28 -13.36 -2.65
N ALA A 248 -18.52 -13.62 -3.02
CA ALA A 248 -19.70 -13.32 -2.20
C ALA A 248 -19.70 -14.12 -0.88
N PHE A 249 -19.32 -15.40 -0.93
CA PHE A 249 -19.16 -16.23 0.26
C PHE A 249 -18.01 -15.73 1.14
N ASN A 250 -16.81 -15.53 0.57
CA ASN A 250 -15.65 -15.05 1.29
C ASN A 250 -15.90 -13.64 1.89
N ALA A 251 -16.66 -12.77 1.21
CA ALA A 251 -17.01 -11.45 1.76
C ALA A 251 -17.81 -11.54 3.07
N LYS A 252 -18.55 -12.62 3.29
CA LYS A 252 -19.37 -12.85 4.50
C LYS A 252 -18.63 -13.64 5.58
N LYS A 253 -17.84 -14.64 5.19
CA LYS A 253 -17.30 -15.66 6.10
C LYS A 253 -15.80 -15.56 6.33
N SER A 254 -15.03 -14.90 5.45
CA SER A 254 -13.59 -14.80 5.58
C SER A 254 -13.16 -13.81 6.67
N SER A 255 -11.95 -14.03 7.15
CA SER A 255 -11.20 -13.06 7.93
C SER A 255 -9.79 -12.90 7.33
N VAL A 256 -9.20 -11.72 7.47
CA VAL A 256 -7.86 -11.44 6.96
C VAL A 256 -7.03 -10.80 8.06
N LYS A 257 -5.88 -11.41 8.36
CA LYS A 257 -4.88 -10.86 9.30
C LYS A 257 -3.82 -10.13 8.48
N TYR A 258 -3.39 -8.98 8.98
CA TYR A 258 -2.34 -8.15 8.39
C TYR A 258 -1.23 -7.95 9.42
N GLU A 259 0.00 -8.31 9.06
CA GLU A 259 1.19 -8.08 9.87
C GLU A 259 2.15 -7.21 9.07
N VAL A 260 2.49 -6.04 9.62
CA VAL A 260 3.43 -5.12 8.99
C VAL A 260 4.85 -5.63 9.20
N GLU A 261 5.49 -6.10 8.14
CA GLU A 261 6.89 -6.57 8.16
C GLU A 261 7.85 -5.38 8.06
N SER A 262 7.60 -4.49 7.11
CA SER A 262 8.36 -3.25 7.00
C SER A 262 7.57 -2.16 6.31
N VAL A 263 7.81 -0.91 6.71
CA VAL A 263 7.27 0.27 6.03
C VAL A 263 8.28 1.41 6.12
N THR A 264 8.60 1.97 4.97
CA THR A 264 9.40 3.19 4.78
C THR A 264 8.50 4.32 4.23
N PRO A 265 8.99 5.53 4.01
CA PRO A 265 8.24 6.58 3.33
C PRO A 265 7.81 6.23 1.91
N THR A 266 8.50 5.30 1.24
CA THR A 266 8.34 5.01 -0.19
C THR A 266 7.90 3.58 -0.50
N SER A 267 8.03 2.66 0.45
CA SER A 267 7.71 1.24 0.26
C SER A 267 7.07 0.62 1.49
N ALA A 268 6.35 -0.48 1.30
CA ALA A 268 5.81 -1.29 2.38
C ALA A 268 5.84 -2.78 2.01
N GLU A 269 6.02 -3.62 3.02
CA GLU A 269 5.86 -5.07 2.94
C GLU A 269 4.95 -5.50 4.08
N ILE A 270 3.82 -6.12 3.75
CA ILE A 270 2.79 -6.53 4.69
C ILE A 270 2.43 -7.97 4.43
N LYS A 271 2.54 -8.80 5.47
CA LYS A 271 2.08 -10.18 5.43
C LYS A 271 0.56 -10.22 5.55
N VAL A 272 -0.08 -10.86 4.58
CA VAL A 272 -1.53 -11.06 4.51
C VAL A 272 -1.83 -12.52 4.69
N THR A 273 -2.58 -12.87 5.73
CA THR A 273 -2.97 -14.24 6.05
C THR A 273 -4.51 -14.34 6.03
N PRO A 274 -5.11 -14.82 4.92
CA PRO A 274 -6.55 -14.95 4.83
C PRO A 274 -7.04 -16.29 5.41
N THR A 275 -8.22 -16.28 5.99
CA THR A 275 -9.04 -17.45 6.27
C THR A 275 -10.19 -17.43 5.29
N VAL A 276 -10.23 -18.35 4.35
CA VAL A 276 -11.13 -18.36 3.18
C VAL A 276 -11.71 -19.74 2.95
N VAL A 277 -12.71 -19.86 2.06
CA VAL A 277 -13.27 -21.16 1.70
C VAL A 277 -12.19 -22.05 1.08
N LYS A 278 -12.21 -23.34 1.45
CA LYS A 278 -11.32 -24.36 0.90
C LYS A 278 -12.07 -25.22 -0.11
N LEU A 279 -11.91 -24.93 -1.40
CA LEU A 279 -12.55 -25.66 -2.50
C LEU A 279 -11.79 -26.92 -2.93
N ASN A 280 -10.58 -27.17 -2.41
CA ASN A 280 -9.88 -28.42 -2.71
C ASN A 280 -10.69 -29.69 -2.39
N ASP A 281 -11.65 -29.58 -1.48
CA ASP A 281 -12.50 -30.68 -1.05
C ASP A 281 -13.78 -30.83 -1.92
N LEU A 282 -13.95 -29.96 -2.95
CA LEU A 282 -15.13 -29.97 -3.84
C LEU A 282 -15.26 -31.27 -4.66
N SER A 283 -14.18 -32.03 -4.82
CA SER A 283 -14.21 -33.33 -5.51
C SER A 283 -15.20 -34.33 -4.92
N SER A 284 -15.40 -34.30 -3.61
CA SER A 284 -16.41 -35.13 -2.94
C SER A 284 -17.83 -34.74 -3.32
N GLU A 285 -18.09 -33.46 -3.48
CA GLU A 285 -19.37 -32.90 -3.91
C GLU A 285 -19.67 -33.21 -5.38
N ILE A 286 -18.64 -33.16 -6.23
CA ILE A 286 -18.73 -33.56 -7.63
C ILE A 286 -19.14 -35.03 -7.73
N THR A 287 -18.50 -35.91 -6.94
CA THR A 287 -18.86 -37.35 -6.91
C THR A 287 -20.28 -37.57 -6.37
N ARG A 288 -20.67 -36.86 -5.32
CA ARG A 288 -22.03 -36.92 -4.77
C ARG A 288 -23.06 -36.50 -5.80
N THR A 289 -22.85 -35.39 -6.48
CA THR A 289 -23.75 -34.87 -7.52
C THR A 289 -23.85 -35.84 -8.69
N HIS A 290 -22.76 -36.47 -9.09
CA HIS A 290 -22.80 -37.53 -10.12
C HIS A 290 -23.76 -38.67 -9.74
N ASN A 291 -23.60 -39.22 -8.53
CA ASN A 291 -24.47 -40.31 -8.05
C ASN A 291 -25.92 -39.87 -7.94
N GLU A 292 -26.19 -38.63 -7.50
CA GLU A 292 -27.56 -38.09 -7.44
C GLU A 292 -28.20 -38.01 -8.83
N LEU A 293 -27.46 -37.61 -9.86
CA LEU A 293 -27.96 -37.54 -11.24
C LEU A 293 -28.18 -38.94 -11.87
N GLU A 294 -27.32 -39.92 -11.54
CA GLU A 294 -27.53 -41.32 -11.93
C GLU A 294 -28.79 -41.88 -11.27
N ASP A 295 -28.96 -41.68 -9.96
CA ASP A 295 -30.15 -42.17 -9.22
C ASP A 295 -31.43 -41.50 -9.70
N ALA A 296 -31.36 -40.25 -10.16
CA ALA A 296 -32.48 -39.52 -10.75
C ALA A 296 -32.79 -39.93 -12.21
N GLY A 297 -31.91 -40.73 -12.85
CA GLY A 297 -32.04 -41.16 -14.26
C GLY A 297 -31.72 -40.01 -15.26
N GLU A 298 -31.04 -38.94 -14.81
CA GLU A 298 -30.58 -37.85 -15.67
C GLU A 298 -29.28 -38.22 -16.38
N ILE A 299 -28.49 -39.13 -15.79
CA ILE A 299 -27.36 -39.80 -16.41
C ILE A 299 -27.67 -41.30 -16.46
N ASP A 300 -27.83 -41.82 -17.64
CA ASP A 300 -28.06 -43.26 -17.85
C ASP A 300 -26.79 -43.96 -18.34
N PRO A 301 -26.75 -45.32 -18.35
CA PRO A 301 -25.57 -46.08 -18.78
C PRO A 301 -25.13 -45.82 -20.24
N ASP A 302 -26.05 -45.31 -21.07
CA ASP A 302 -25.77 -44.99 -22.48
C ASP A 302 -25.31 -43.52 -22.68
N THR A 303 -25.34 -42.71 -21.62
CA THR A 303 -24.87 -41.33 -21.64
C THR A 303 -23.36 -41.30 -21.91
N SER A 304 -22.92 -40.55 -22.89
CA SER A 304 -21.48 -40.42 -23.14
C SER A 304 -20.75 -39.80 -21.92
N TYR A 305 -19.50 -40.24 -21.67
CA TYR A 305 -18.70 -39.73 -20.57
C TYR A 305 -18.64 -38.19 -20.57
N GLY A 306 -18.45 -37.55 -21.75
CA GLY A 306 -18.37 -36.09 -21.87
C GLY A 306 -19.70 -35.38 -21.58
N ASP A 307 -20.86 -36.02 -21.89
CA ASP A 307 -22.15 -35.43 -21.58
C ASP A 307 -22.47 -35.58 -20.09
N ALA A 308 -22.17 -36.75 -19.50
CA ALA A 308 -22.32 -36.98 -18.06
C ALA A 308 -21.47 -35.99 -17.26
N GLU A 309 -20.21 -35.82 -17.63
CA GLU A 309 -19.30 -34.86 -16.98
C GLU A 309 -19.82 -33.40 -17.08
N ARG A 310 -20.38 -33.02 -18.24
CA ARG A 310 -21.00 -31.71 -18.43
C ARG A 310 -22.21 -31.51 -17.52
N SER A 311 -23.12 -32.47 -17.47
CA SER A 311 -24.33 -32.43 -16.61
C SER A 311 -23.95 -32.30 -15.14
N VAL A 312 -22.94 -33.04 -14.68
CA VAL A 312 -22.44 -32.95 -13.30
C VAL A 312 -21.85 -31.56 -13.02
N LYS A 313 -21.03 -31.01 -13.92
CA LYS A 313 -20.45 -29.66 -13.76
C LYS A 313 -21.54 -28.60 -13.69
N GLU A 314 -22.52 -28.63 -14.56
CA GLU A 314 -23.66 -27.70 -14.57
C GLU A 314 -24.44 -27.77 -13.26
N ALA A 315 -24.77 -28.98 -12.79
CA ALA A 315 -25.46 -29.18 -11.52
C ALA A 315 -24.65 -28.68 -10.30
N VAL A 316 -23.34 -28.95 -10.28
CA VAL A 316 -22.43 -28.43 -9.20
C VAL A 316 -22.39 -26.90 -9.22
N ILE A 317 -22.30 -26.28 -10.41
CA ILE A 317 -22.27 -24.81 -10.54
C ILE A 317 -23.59 -24.19 -10.07
N GLU A 318 -24.74 -24.84 -10.37
CA GLU A 318 -26.06 -24.39 -9.94
C GLU A 318 -26.18 -24.45 -8.41
N LYS A 319 -25.79 -25.58 -7.81
CA LYS A 319 -25.85 -25.83 -6.36
C LYS A 319 -24.72 -25.18 -5.58
N LEU A 320 -23.72 -24.51 -6.24
CA LEU A 320 -22.54 -24.02 -5.60
C LEU A 320 -22.77 -23.07 -4.40
N PRO A 321 -23.78 -22.17 -4.40
CA PRO A 321 -24.05 -21.34 -3.22
C PRO A 321 -24.41 -22.16 -1.97
N GLU A 322 -25.14 -23.27 -2.14
CA GLU A 322 -25.52 -24.18 -1.04
C GLU A 322 -24.30 -24.99 -0.59
N ILE A 323 -23.53 -25.52 -1.53
CA ILE A 323 -22.31 -26.27 -1.27
C ILE A 323 -21.29 -25.38 -0.49
N LEU A 324 -21.13 -24.12 -0.86
CA LEU A 324 -20.22 -23.19 -0.18
C LEU A 324 -20.60 -22.97 1.29
N GLU A 325 -21.89 -22.94 1.66
CA GLU A 325 -22.31 -22.78 3.06
C GLU A 325 -21.91 -23.96 3.95
N GLU A 326 -21.76 -25.16 3.36
CA GLU A 326 -21.30 -26.37 4.04
C GLU A 326 -19.77 -26.54 4.02
N MET A 327 -19.09 -25.83 3.13
CA MET A 327 -17.64 -25.93 3.00
C MET A 327 -16.87 -25.28 4.15
N PRO A 328 -15.74 -25.90 4.57
CA PRO A 328 -14.93 -25.34 5.63
C PRO A 328 -14.16 -24.09 5.14
N VAL A 329 -14.06 -23.07 6.00
CA VAL A 329 -13.06 -22.02 5.84
C VAL A 329 -11.76 -22.44 6.52
N ARG A 330 -10.62 -22.16 5.90
CA ARG A 330 -9.28 -22.49 6.41
C ARG A 330 -8.34 -21.30 6.28
N GLU A 331 -7.43 -21.20 7.23
CA GLU A 331 -6.34 -20.24 7.17
C GLU A 331 -5.36 -20.70 6.09
N ALA A 332 -5.13 -19.84 5.08
CA ALA A 332 -4.15 -20.07 4.04
C ALA A 332 -2.77 -19.61 4.51
N GLN A 333 -1.74 -20.03 3.79
CA GLN A 333 -0.38 -19.56 4.05
C GLN A 333 -0.28 -18.04 3.88
N GLY A 334 0.27 -17.35 4.88
CA GLY A 334 0.49 -15.91 4.83
C GLY A 334 1.47 -15.51 3.73
N GLN A 335 1.16 -14.45 2.99
CA GLN A 335 1.94 -13.96 1.85
C GLN A 335 2.41 -12.53 2.09
N ASN A 336 3.68 -12.25 1.81
CA ASN A 336 4.27 -10.93 1.95
C ASN A 336 3.98 -10.08 0.71
N ILE A 337 3.07 -9.16 0.83
CA ILE A 337 2.67 -8.27 -0.26
C ILE A 337 3.48 -6.98 -0.23
N LYS A 338 4.17 -6.70 -1.33
CA LYS A 338 4.97 -5.49 -1.51
C LYS A 338 4.14 -4.39 -2.12
N MET A 339 4.39 -3.18 -1.66
CA MET A 339 3.77 -1.96 -2.18
C MET A 339 4.81 -0.84 -2.29
N THR A 340 4.64 0.04 -3.26
CA THR A 340 5.45 1.26 -3.44
C THR A 340 4.56 2.49 -3.41
N LYS A 341 5.15 3.65 -3.06
CA LYS A 341 4.45 4.94 -3.14
C LYS A 341 4.41 5.43 -4.58
N ASP A 342 3.22 5.80 -5.03
CA ASP A 342 3.00 6.57 -6.25
C ASP A 342 2.27 7.87 -5.87
N GLY A 343 3.03 8.94 -5.74
CA GLY A 343 2.55 10.20 -5.20
C GLY A 343 1.98 10.07 -3.77
N LYS A 344 0.67 10.22 -3.60
CA LYS A 344 -0.01 10.09 -2.32
C LYS A 344 -0.66 8.72 -2.09
N LYS A 345 -0.63 7.84 -3.09
CA LYS A 345 -1.28 6.54 -3.09
C LYS A 345 -0.24 5.42 -2.95
N TRP A 346 -0.71 4.23 -2.67
CA TRP A 346 0.08 3.01 -2.67
C TRP A 346 -0.19 2.21 -3.94
N LYS A 347 0.85 1.70 -4.57
CA LYS A 347 0.77 0.75 -5.68
C LYS A 347 1.13 -0.63 -5.17
N VAL A 348 0.21 -1.57 -5.29
CA VAL A 348 0.44 -3.00 -4.99
C VAL A 348 1.25 -3.60 -6.12
N ASP A 349 2.31 -4.34 -5.78
CA ASP A 349 3.13 -5.06 -6.74
C ASP A 349 2.45 -6.38 -7.11
N VAL A 350 1.88 -6.42 -8.31
CA VAL A 350 1.19 -7.59 -8.87
C VAL A 350 2.04 -8.35 -9.90
N GLU A 351 3.16 -7.77 -10.33
CA GLU A 351 3.97 -8.27 -11.44
C GLU A 351 5.07 -9.24 -11.00
N ALA A 352 5.36 -9.28 -9.71
CA ALA A 352 6.39 -10.18 -9.18
C ALA A 352 5.98 -11.65 -9.42
N SER A 353 6.58 -12.26 -10.42
CA SER A 353 6.17 -13.48 -11.10
C SER A 353 6.11 -14.77 -10.26
N ASP A 354 6.76 -14.83 -9.11
CA ASP A 354 6.67 -16.00 -8.21
C ASP A 354 5.90 -15.67 -6.94
N SER A 355 4.78 -15.15 -7.15
CA SER A 355 4.48 -14.01 -6.41
C SER A 355 3.59 -14.42 -5.26
N ALA A 356 3.97 -13.89 -4.14
CA ALA A 356 3.10 -13.77 -2.98
C ALA A 356 1.69 -13.29 -3.41
N TYR A 357 1.59 -12.39 -4.39
CA TYR A 357 0.33 -11.96 -4.98
C TYR A 357 -0.45 -13.10 -5.64
N SER A 358 0.19 -13.88 -6.54
CA SER A 358 -0.47 -15.03 -7.20
C SER A 358 -0.95 -16.06 -6.19
N SER A 359 -0.12 -16.38 -5.19
CA SER A 359 -0.50 -17.32 -4.11
C SER A 359 -1.68 -16.79 -3.29
N LEU A 360 -1.68 -15.49 -2.97
CA LEU A 360 -2.77 -14.84 -2.26
C LEU A 360 -4.05 -14.84 -3.09
N ALA A 361 -3.98 -14.49 -4.38
CA ALA A 361 -5.11 -14.49 -5.30
C ALA A 361 -5.72 -15.90 -5.45
N LYS A 362 -4.88 -16.93 -5.56
CA LYS A 362 -5.31 -18.34 -5.61
C LYS A 362 -6.01 -18.77 -4.32
N ALA A 363 -5.50 -18.34 -3.16
CA ALA A 363 -6.15 -18.62 -1.88
C ALA A 363 -7.56 -18.01 -1.83
N PHE A 364 -7.74 -16.75 -2.23
CA PHE A 364 -9.06 -16.12 -2.34
C PHE A 364 -9.95 -16.76 -3.42
N GLY A 365 -9.35 -17.40 -4.43
CA GLY A 365 -10.03 -18.24 -5.42
C GLY A 365 -10.46 -19.61 -4.90
N GLY A 366 -10.18 -19.93 -3.63
CA GLY A 366 -10.60 -21.16 -2.97
C GLY A 366 -9.53 -22.25 -2.86
N TYR A 367 -8.29 -21.98 -3.28
CA TYR A 367 -7.20 -22.96 -3.19
C TYR A 367 -6.34 -22.75 -1.95
N VAL A 368 -6.56 -23.56 -0.94
CA VAL A 368 -5.86 -23.49 0.35
C VAL A 368 -4.99 -24.73 0.51
N TYR A 369 -3.67 -24.53 0.65
CA TYR A 369 -2.69 -25.56 0.93
C TYR A 369 -2.76 -26.05 2.38
#